data_db44b15be3761bf829ceb56772ffb38b
#
_entry.id   db44b15be3761bf829ceb56772ffb38b
#
_cell.length_a   1.000
_cell.length_b   1.000
_cell.length_c   1.000
_cell.angle_alpha   90.00
_cell.angle_beta   90.00
_cell.angle_gamma   90.00
#
_symmetry.space_group_name_H-M   'P 1'
#
loop_
_entity.id
_entity.type
_entity.pdbx_description
1 polymer ?
#
loop_
_entity_poly.entity_id
_entity_poly.type
_entity_poly.pdbx_seq_one_letter_code
_entity_poly.pdbx_strand_id
1 'polypeptide(L)'
;VLRSGELYKLFRDPQSIYRPFVRWWWNGDKVEADELKRELHILKEAGIGGVEINPVKFPGNDTDDLGKKSLPWLSDEWIDMLKVAFDEAKSLDMTCDLIVGSGWPFGAEFLTGDERADVVVNYSEKLSGPIDYEVSRDGLFCAADPAISSPFLGKKMELVSLQLVPEPFGSLDQAIDLMDKEVDGTFKFKVPDGKYVLFALVKIRGFLEVINGAPGATGPVLTHFNKPAVQKYLNNMSDKIQNRLGPLSGNIRSLFTDSMELEGSNWSYDMAEEFKKRRGYDVQPYLPFILFKMGSMGNVLTYEPKVQFTPELDDTIQRVRYDFEYTKAELLRERFTQTYLDWCKGLNVKSRAQAYGRGFFPLESSLDYDIPECESWTMTWLRHRLGEEMSEEDYRRGRAYTMVNKYVSSAAHLRGKRLVSCEEMTNTYTVFNMTLELLKIGGDQTAISGVTHSIFHGFNYSPKEAPFPGWIRYGAYYNENNNWWPYFKYYTAYKGRMASALQHGTMYADIAILHPIADMWSTLGMQNEPFPATTNVKYK
;
A
#
# COMPACT_ATOMS: atom_id res chain seq x y z
N VAL A 1 -22.00 17.69 21.17
CA VAL A 1 -21.23 18.93 20.89
C VAL A 1 -20.68 19.41 22.22
N LEU A 2 -19.35 19.51 22.34
CA LEU A 2 -18.69 20.04 23.54
C LEU A 2 -18.97 21.54 23.70
N ARG A 3 -19.09 21.99 24.96
CA ARG A 3 -19.15 23.43 25.23
C ARG A 3 -17.78 24.06 25.01
N SER A 4 -17.73 25.35 24.72
CA SER A 4 -16.48 26.07 24.43
C SER A 4 -15.41 25.91 25.54
N GLY A 5 -15.81 25.92 26.81
CA GLY A 5 -14.90 25.71 27.92
C GLY A 5 -14.34 24.28 28.03
N GLU A 6 -15.11 23.26 27.60
CA GLU A 6 -14.65 21.86 27.56
C GLU A 6 -13.66 21.65 26.42
N LEU A 7 -13.99 22.23 25.24
CA LEU A 7 -13.07 22.19 24.09
C LEU A 7 -11.75 22.91 24.40
N TYR A 8 -11.79 24.05 25.09
CA TYR A 8 -10.57 24.76 25.50
C TYR A 8 -9.71 23.94 26.49
N LYS A 9 -10.33 23.23 27.41
CA LYS A 9 -9.59 22.34 28.34
C LYS A 9 -8.91 21.20 27.59
N LEU A 10 -9.61 20.53 26.67
CA LEU A 10 -9.06 19.48 25.83
C LEU A 10 -7.95 19.99 24.91
N PHE A 11 -8.11 21.19 24.35
CA PHE A 11 -7.07 21.81 23.52
C PHE A 11 -5.83 22.16 24.35
N ARG A 12 -5.99 22.68 25.56
CA ARG A 12 -4.88 23.06 26.41
C ARG A 12 -4.09 21.86 26.90
N ASP A 13 -4.78 20.78 27.28
CA ASP A 13 -4.18 19.56 27.81
C ASP A 13 -4.87 18.33 27.19
N PRO A 14 -4.47 17.95 25.96
CA PRO A 14 -5.07 16.83 25.26
C PRO A 14 -4.71 15.48 25.92
N GLN A 15 -5.71 14.60 26.02
CA GLN A 15 -5.51 13.22 26.47
C GLN A 15 -4.54 12.47 25.54
N SER A 16 -3.92 11.41 26.01
CA SER A 16 -2.95 10.60 25.27
C SER A 16 -3.46 10.14 23.90
N ILE A 17 -4.75 9.82 23.79
CA ILE A 17 -5.37 9.37 22.53
C ILE A 17 -5.33 10.41 21.39
N TYR A 18 -5.23 11.70 21.69
CA TYR A 18 -5.10 12.77 20.70
C TYR A 18 -3.64 13.13 20.38
N ARG A 19 -2.70 12.68 21.22
CA ARG A 19 -1.28 12.90 20.96
C ARG A 19 -0.84 12.09 19.75
N PRO A 20 0.19 12.51 19.01
CA PRO A 20 0.69 11.74 17.89
C PRO A 20 1.19 10.37 18.35
N PHE A 21 1.03 9.39 17.48
CA PHE A 21 1.64 8.07 17.63
C PHE A 21 2.92 8.01 16.81
N VAL A 22 3.69 6.93 16.99
CA VAL A 22 4.81 6.59 16.12
C VAL A 22 4.65 5.18 15.58
N ARG A 23 5.03 4.98 14.33
CA ARG A 23 5.35 3.66 13.80
C ARG A 23 6.62 3.19 14.48
N TRP A 24 6.52 2.09 15.21
CA TRP A 24 7.60 1.54 16.03
C TRP A 24 8.13 0.27 15.36
N TRP A 25 9.21 0.44 14.60
CA TRP A 25 9.81 -0.66 13.87
C TRP A 25 10.63 -1.56 14.77
N TRP A 26 10.22 -2.80 14.85
CA TRP A 26 10.97 -3.87 15.49
C TRP A 26 11.97 -4.45 14.48
N ASN A 27 13.15 -3.87 14.41
CA ASN A 27 14.18 -4.16 13.42
C ASN A 27 14.67 -5.62 13.51
N GLY A 28 14.30 -6.45 12.51
CA GLY A 28 14.63 -7.88 12.45
C GLY A 28 14.01 -8.72 13.55
N ASP A 29 13.02 -8.16 14.29
CA ASP A 29 12.46 -8.77 15.51
C ASP A 29 13.53 -9.17 16.53
N LYS A 30 14.64 -8.41 16.60
CA LYS A 30 15.72 -8.56 17.57
C LYS A 30 15.43 -7.76 18.83
N VAL A 31 14.26 -7.97 19.41
CA VAL A 31 13.73 -7.19 20.53
C VAL A 31 13.92 -7.87 21.88
N GLU A 32 14.14 -7.07 22.91
CA GLU A 32 14.32 -7.50 24.30
C GLU A 32 13.41 -6.70 25.24
N ALA A 33 12.89 -7.36 26.29
CA ALA A 33 11.88 -6.81 27.18
C ALA A 33 12.28 -5.47 27.83
N ASP A 34 13.50 -5.38 28.35
CA ASP A 34 13.97 -4.18 29.06
C ASP A 34 14.13 -3.00 28.11
N GLU A 35 14.58 -3.24 26.88
CA GLU A 35 14.73 -2.21 25.88
C GLU A 35 13.37 -1.73 25.36
N LEU A 36 12.40 -2.64 25.13
CA LEU A 36 11.03 -2.26 24.77
C LEU A 36 10.41 -1.31 25.81
N LYS A 37 10.60 -1.62 27.09
CA LYS A 37 10.15 -0.74 28.18
C LYS A 37 10.87 0.61 28.15
N ARG A 38 12.21 0.61 28.03
CA ARG A 38 13.01 1.83 27.96
C ARG A 38 12.53 2.77 26.84
N GLU A 39 12.32 2.22 25.65
CA GLU A 39 11.87 3.01 24.49
C GLU A 39 10.46 3.58 24.69
N LEU A 40 9.53 2.82 25.29
CA LEU A 40 8.19 3.32 25.61
C LEU A 40 8.24 4.50 26.61
N HIS A 41 9.13 4.45 27.62
CA HIS A 41 9.34 5.58 28.53
C HIS A 41 9.87 6.82 27.80
N ILE A 42 10.86 6.66 26.94
CA ILE A 42 11.42 7.76 26.12
C ILE A 42 10.35 8.38 25.22
N LEU A 43 9.52 7.56 24.58
CA LEU A 43 8.42 8.02 23.75
C LEU A 43 7.36 8.77 24.57
N LYS A 44 7.01 8.26 25.75
CA LYS A 44 6.08 8.94 26.65
C LYS A 44 6.58 10.31 27.10
N GLU A 45 7.85 10.40 27.49
CA GLU A 45 8.51 11.66 27.88
C GLU A 45 8.55 12.67 26.72
N ALA A 46 8.70 12.19 25.49
CA ALA A 46 8.64 13.00 24.29
C ALA A 46 7.20 13.41 23.90
N GLY A 47 6.19 13.02 24.67
CA GLY A 47 4.80 13.40 24.45
C GLY A 47 4.06 12.57 23.41
N ILE A 48 4.56 11.39 23.09
CA ILE A 48 3.88 10.41 22.22
C ILE A 48 2.75 9.73 23.00
N GLY A 49 1.59 9.58 22.36
CA GLY A 49 0.38 9.02 22.95
C GLY A 49 0.18 7.54 22.67
N GLY A 50 0.93 6.98 21.73
CA GLY A 50 0.85 5.55 21.41
C GLY A 50 1.86 5.10 20.37
N VAL A 51 1.91 3.80 20.15
CA VAL A 51 2.81 3.14 19.21
C VAL A 51 2.04 2.23 18.27
N GLU A 52 2.48 2.16 17.02
CA GLU A 52 2.12 1.10 16.08
C GLU A 52 3.27 0.10 16.05
N ILE A 53 3.06 -1.09 16.61
CA ILE A 53 4.07 -2.15 16.58
C ILE A 53 4.16 -2.70 15.17
N ASN A 54 5.36 -2.59 14.58
CA ASN A 54 5.60 -2.88 13.17
C ASN A 54 6.90 -3.68 13.01
N PRO A 55 6.83 -5.02 12.98
CA PRO A 55 7.96 -5.86 12.67
C PRO A 55 8.47 -5.60 11.27
N VAL A 56 9.78 -5.47 11.08
CA VAL A 56 10.38 -5.27 9.75
C VAL A 56 11.73 -5.95 9.66
N LYS A 57 12.18 -6.17 8.44
CA LYS A 57 13.52 -6.71 8.15
C LYS A 57 14.60 -5.86 8.82
N PHE A 58 15.65 -6.52 9.33
CA PHE A 58 16.81 -5.85 9.90
C PHE A 58 17.48 -4.90 8.89
N PRO A 59 18.08 -3.77 9.30
CA PRO A 59 18.58 -2.75 8.38
C PRO A 59 19.53 -3.28 7.32
N GLY A 60 20.56 -3.92 7.62
CA GLY A 60 21.48 -4.46 6.61
C GLY A 60 22.66 -5.20 7.22
N ASN A 61 23.43 -5.88 6.37
CA ASN A 61 24.58 -6.67 6.81
C ASN A 61 25.71 -5.80 7.38
N ASP A 62 25.73 -4.52 7.05
CA ASP A 62 26.73 -3.55 7.55
C ASP A 62 26.36 -2.99 8.93
N THR A 63 25.17 -3.31 9.44
CA THR A 63 24.72 -2.89 10.77
C THR A 63 25.08 -3.98 11.77
N ASP A 64 25.84 -3.59 12.83
CA ASP A 64 26.17 -4.50 13.94
C ASP A 64 24.90 -4.87 14.70
N ASP A 65 24.53 -6.12 14.64
CA ASP A 65 23.34 -6.67 15.32
C ASP A 65 23.59 -7.05 16.78
N LEU A 66 24.79 -6.80 17.30
CA LEU A 66 25.21 -7.13 18.65
C LEU A 66 25.08 -8.61 19.02
N GLY A 67 25.02 -9.49 18.02
CA GLY A 67 24.77 -10.92 18.20
C GLY A 67 23.37 -11.25 18.72
N LYS A 68 22.42 -10.29 18.69
CA LYS A 68 21.06 -10.51 19.17
C LYS A 68 20.27 -11.40 18.22
N LYS A 69 19.51 -12.33 18.81
CA LYS A 69 18.69 -13.30 18.07
C LYS A 69 17.41 -12.64 17.57
N SER A 70 17.05 -12.93 16.32
CA SER A 70 15.71 -12.63 15.81
C SER A 70 14.67 -13.58 16.41
N LEU A 71 13.53 -13.03 16.81
CA LEU A 71 12.37 -13.80 17.23
C LEU A 71 11.45 -13.94 16.00
N PRO A 72 11.23 -15.16 15.47
CA PRO A 72 10.36 -15.30 14.29
C PRO A 72 8.95 -14.78 14.56
N TRP A 73 8.42 -14.03 13.62
CA TRP A 73 7.05 -13.50 13.70
C TRP A 73 6.04 -14.59 14.06
N LEU A 74 5.18 -14.33 15.04
CA LEU A 74 4.21 -15.25 15.63
C LEU A 74 4.81 -16.48 16.34
N SER A 75 6.11 -16.48 16.67
CA SER A 75 6.64 -17.42 17.66
C SER A 75 6.16 -17.06 19.07
N ASP A 76 6.24 -18.05 19.98
CA ASP A 76 5.85 -17.82 21.38
C ASP A 76 6.66 -16.70 22.01
N GLU A 77 7.96 -16.67 21.76
CA GLU A 77 8.87 -15.64 22.28
C GLU A 77 8.54 -14.25 21.71
N TRP A 78 8.19 -14.17 20.42
CA TRP A 78 7.77 -12.92 19.82
C TRP A 78 6.45 -12.42 20.42
N ILE A 79 5.49 -13.33 20.65
CA ILE A 79 4.20 -12.98 21.28
C ILE A 79 4.41 -12.54 22.74
N ASP A 80 5.37 -13.11 23.46
CA ASP A 80 5.72 -12.65 24.82
C ASP A 80 6.25 -11.21 24.79
N MET A 81 6.99 -10.80 23.77
CA MET A 81 7.43 -9.42 23.60
C MET A 81 6.25 -8.47 23.30
N LEU A 82 5.24 -8.92 22.56
CA LEU A 82 3.98 -8.15 22.42
C LEU A 82 3.35 -7.90 23.79
N LYS A 83 3.29 -8.93 24.66
CA LYS A 83 2.75 -8.78 26.00
C LYS A 83 3.51 -7.73 26.81
N VAL A 84 4.83 -7.76 26.78
CA VAL A 84 5.68 -6.76 27.45
C VAL A 84 5.35 -5.36 26.95
N ALA A 85 5.26 -5.16 25.63
CA ALA A 85 4.94 -3.87 25.05
C ALA A 85 3.52 -3.39 25.42
N PHE A 86 2.52 -4.27 25.40
CA PHE A 86 1.14 -3.92 25.76
C PHE A 86 1.00 -3.54 27.24
N ASP A 87 1.59 -4.34 28.13
CA ASP A 87 1.51 -4.10 29.58
C ASP A 87 2.22 -2.79 29.95
N GLU A 88 3.40 -2.54 29.39
CA GLU A 88 4.16 -1.32 29.65
C GLU A 88 3.46 -0.08 29.08
N ALA A 89 3.00 -0.13 27.80
CA ALA A 89 2.26 0.97 27.20
C ALA A 89 1.01 1.32 28.01
N LYS A 90 0.28 0.32 28.50
CA LYS A 90 -0.90 0.51 29.34
C LYS A 90 -0.55 1.16 30.68
N SER A 91 0.57 0.77 31.32
CA SER A 91 1.04 1.38 32.56
C SER A 91 1.37 2.86 32.38
N LEU A 92 1.80 3.25 31.18
CA LEU A 92 2.18 4.61 30.82
C LEU A 92 1.01 5.44 30.23
N ASP A 93 -0.22 4.93 30.24
CA ASP A 93 -1.35 5.56 29.56
C ASP A 93 -1.02 5.85 28.07
N MET A 94 -0.49 4.85 27.38
CA MET A 94 -0.20 4.86 25.96
C MET A 94 -1.06 3.81 25.23
N THR A 95 -1.41 4.10 23.99
CA THR A 95 -2.20 3.21 23.14
C THR A 95 -1.29 2.39 22.24
N CYS A 96 -1.61 1.12 22.03
CA CYS A 96 -0.98 0.28 21.00
C CYS A 96 -1.91 0.07 19.81
N ASP A 97 -1.36 0.15 18.61
CA ASP A 97 -1.88 -0.45 17.39
C ASP A 97 -0.92 -1.55 16.95
N LEU A 98 -1.38 -2.48 16.12
CA LEU A 98 -0.58 -3.58 15.62
C LEU A 98 -0.77 -3.72 14.11
N ILE A 99 0.33 -3.79 13.36
CA ILE A 99 0.26 -4.10 11.93
C ILE A 99 -0.16 -5.55 11.71
N VAL A 100 -0.90 -5.81 10.65
CA VAL A 100 -1.21 -7.16 10.16
C VAL A 100 -0.03 -7.66 9.34
N GLY A 101 0.54 -8.79 9.74
CA GLY A 101 1.73 -9.31 9.10
C GLY A 101 3.00 -8.59 9.53
N SER A 102 3.95 -8.52 8.62
CA SER A 102 5.21 -7.79 8.73
C SER A 102 5.64 -7.37 7.34
N GLY A 103 6.13 -6.15 7.19
CA GLY A 103 6.34 -5.57 5.87
C GLY A 103 5.02 -5.32 5.12
N TRP A 104 5.07 -5.09 3.82
CA TRP A 104 3.91 -4.77 2.99
C TRP A 104 4.11 -5.15 1.50
N PRO A 105 3.01 -5.45 0.78
CA PRO A 105 1.78 -5.99 1.34
C PRO A 105 2.06 -7.28 2.09
N PHE A 106 1.24 -7.64 3.04
CA PHE A 106 1.54 -8.80 3.87
C PHE A 106 1.35 -10.14 3.14
N GLY A 107 2.11 -11.10 3.58
CA GLY A 107 2.12 -12.47 3.07
C GLY A 107 2.90 -13.37 4.01
N ALA A 108 3.17 -14.59 3.61
CA ALA A 108 3.96 -15.54 4.39
C ALA A 108 4.38 -16.76 3.58
N GLU A 109 5.40 -17.47 4.05
CA GLU A 109 5.90 -18.71 3.44
C GLU A 109 4.87 -19.83 3.39
N PHE A 110 3.89 -19.84 4.31
CA PHE A 110 2.84 -20.87 4.34
C PHE A 110 1.77 -20.71 3.25
N LEU A 111 1.76 -19.61 2.50
CA LEU A 111 0.82 -19.43 1.40
C LEU A 111 1.18 -20.29 0.20
N THR A 112 0.18 -20.98 -0.35
CA THR A 112 0.36 -21.93 -1.45
C THR A 112 -0.65 -21.71 -2.57
N GLY A 113 -0.29 -22.11 -3.80
CA GLY A 113 -1.21 -22.12 -4.94
C GLY A 113 -1.99 -20.82 -5.11
N ASP A 114 -3.31 -20.92 -5.11
CA ASP A 114 -4.25 -19.79 -5.32
C ASP A 114 -4.36 -18.83 -4.11
N GLU A 115 -3.61 -19.07 -3.05
CA GLU A 115 -3.49 -18.15 -1.92
C GLU A 115 -2.49 -17.00 -2.20
N ARG A 116 -1.65 -17.14 -3.23
CA ARG A 116 -0.62 -16.19 -3.64
C ARG A 116 -1.17 -15.18 -4.64
N ALA A 117 -0.61 -13.97 -4.63
CA ALA A 117 -0.97 -12.93 -5.60
C ALA A 117 -0.63 -13.35 -7.04
N ASP A 118 -1.57 -13.16 -7.95
CA ASP A 118 -1.45 -13.45 -9.37
C ASP A 118 -1.53 -12.17 -10.20
N VAL A 119 -0.81 -12.17 -11.32
CA VAL A 119 -0.93 -11.13 -12.35
C VAL A 119 -1.03 -11.75 -13.73
N VAL A 120 -1.87 -11.19 -14.58
CA VAL A 120 -1.86 -11.43 -16.03
C VAL A 120 -1.23 -10.21 -16.68
N VAL A 121 -0.16 -10.42 -17.41
CA VAL A 121 0.62 -9.38 -18.08
C VAL A 121 0.55 -9.54 -19.58
N ASN A 122 0.65 -8.42 -20.28
CA ASN A 122 0.62 -8.36 -21.73
C ASN A 122 2.00 -8.01 -22.28
N TYR A 123 2.46 -8.80 -23.24
CA TYR A 123 3.57 -8.45 -24.12
C TYR A 123 3.04 -8.24 -25.53
N SER A 124 3.58 -7.27 -26.25
CA SER A 124 3.21 -7.03 -27.64
C SER A 124 4.39 -6.56 -28.48
N GLU A 125 4.44 -7.01 -29.74
CA GLU A 125 5.48 -6.70 -30.71
C GLU A 125 4.90 -6.43 -32.08
N LYS A 126 5.39 -5.38 -32.79
CA LYS A 126 4.98 -5.07 -34.16
C LYS A 126 5.80 -5.89 -35.16
N LEU A 127 5.08 -6.54 -36.06
CA LEU A 127 5.64 -7.35 -37.14
C LEU A 127 5.17 -6.85 -38.51
N SER A 128 6.03 -6.98 -39.50
CA SER A 128 5.69 -6.66 -40.90
C SER A 128 5.93 -7.87 -41.78
N GLY A 129 4.89 -8.36 -42.44
CA GLY A 129 4.97 -9.51 -43.32
C GLY A 129 5.13 -9.10 -44.80
N PRO A 130 5.37 -10.10 -45.67
CA PRO A 130 5.41 -11.53 -45.33
C PRO A 130 6.78 -11.97 -44.76
N ILE A 131 6.79 -12.60 -43.59
CA ILE A 131 7.98 -13.20 -43.00
C ILE A 131 7.66 -14.52 -42.29
N ASP A 132 8.63 -15.42 -42.23
CA ASP A 132 8.61 -16.53 -41.29
C ASP A 132 9.15 -16.04 -39.94
N TYR A 133 8.40 -16.24 -38.86
CA TYR A 133 8.72 -15.74 -37.54
C TYR A 133 8.82 -16.86 -36.52
N GLU A 134 9.81 -16.77 -35.66
CA GLU A 134 10.03 -17.73 -34.57
C GLU A 134 10.19 -16.99 -33.26
N VAL A 135 9.57 -17.48 -32.20
CA VAL A 135 9.73 -17.00 -30.84
C VAL A 135 9.63 -18.14 -29.85
N SER A 136 10.55 -18.20 -28.89
CA SER A 136 10.49 -19.23 -27.84
C SER A 136 9.51 -18.84 -26.73
N ARG A 137 8.91 -19.84 -26.08
CA ARG A 137 8.08 -19.64 -24.89
C ARG A 137 8.84 -18.91 -23.79
N ASP A 138 10.09 -19.30 -23.53
CA ASP A 138 10.94 -18.63 -22.54
C ASP A 138 11.23 -17.18 -22.92
N GLY A 139 11.40 -16.90 -24.20
CA GLY A 139 11.54 -15.52 -24.72
C GLY A 139 10.32 -14.68 -24.44
N LEU A 140 9.11 -15.24 -24.66
CA LEU A 140 7.84 -14.55 -24.33
C LEU A 140 7.71 -14.33 -22.82
N PHE A 141 8.10 -15.30 -21.98
CA PHE A 141 8.08 -15.17 -20.54
C PHE A 141 9.02 -14.06 -20.06
N CYS A 142 10.27 -14.05 -20.54
CA CYS A 142 11.22 -12.99 -20.21
C CYS A 142 10.75 -11.61 -20.66
N ALA A 143 10.11 -11.51 -21.83
CA ALA A 143 9.63 -10.24 -22.37
C ALA A 143 8.37 -9.71 -21.66
N ALA A 144 7.54 -10.61 -21.15
CA ALA A 144 6.32 -10.27 -20.43
C ALA A 144 6.57 -10.03 -18.93
N ASP A 145 7.61 -10.65 -18.35
CA ASP A 145 7.90 -10.54 -16.93
C ASP A 145 8.09 -9.07 -16.53
N PRO A 146 7.22 -8.53 -15.66
CA PRO A 146 7.48 -7.23 -15.10
C PRO A 146 8.77 -7.34 -14.28
N ALA A 147 9.74 -6.47 -14.52
CA ALA A 147 11.00 -6.44 -13.78
C ALA A 147 10.77 -6.02 -12.31
N ILE A 148 9.99 -6.80 -11.58
CA ILE A 148 9.72 -6.63 -10.16
C ILE A 148 10.94 -7.17 -9.42
N SER A 149 11.44 -6.38 -8.54
CA SER A 149 12.77 -6.40 -7.96
C SER A 149 13.12 -7.62 -7.09
N SER A 150 12.37 -8.70 -7.11
CA SER A 150 12.76 -9.91 -6.40
C SER A 150 12.45 -11.14 -7.23
N PRO A 151 13.47 -11.96 -7.58
CA PRO A 151 13.23 -13.27 -8.16
C PRO A 151 12.64 -14.16 -7.07
N PHE A 152 11.32 -14.18 -6.93
CA PHE A 152 10.66 -15.08 -6.02
C PHE A 152 10.90 -16.53 -6.43
N LEU A 153 11.53 -17.29 -5.56
CA LEU A 153 11.70 -18.73 -5.73
C LEU A 153 10.34 -19.43 -5.65
N GLY A 154 9.80 -19.83 -6.77
CA GLY A 154 8.49 -20.49 -6.85
C GLY A 154 7.43 -19.75 -7.65
N LYS A 155 7.78 -18.62 -8.25
CA LYS A 155 6.98 -17.96 -9.29
C LYS A 155 6.72 -18.94 -10.44
N LYS A 156 5.46 -19.09 -10.84
CA LYS A 156 5.04 -19.93 -11.97
C LYS A 156 4.48 -19.07 -13.08
N MET A 157 4.95 -19.30 -14.30
CA MET A 157 4.51 -18.62 -15.50
C MET A 157 3.73 -19.58 -16.41
N GLU A 158 2.66 -19.08 -16.99
CA GLU A 158 1.78 -19.80 -17.90
C GLU A 158 1.44 -18.89 -19.09
N LEU A 159 1.66 -19.38 -20.32
CA LEU A 159 1.20 -18.68 -21.50
C LEU A 159 -0.30 -18.91 -21.66
N VAL A 160 -1.09 -17.85 -21.51
CA VAL A 160 -2.57 -17.91 -21.56
C VAL A 160 -3.06 -17.81 -23.00
N SER A 161 -2.45 -16.93 -23.80
CA SER A 161 -2.75 -16.78 -25.22
C SER A 161 -1.56 -16.23 -25.99
N LEU A 162 -1.50 -16.57 -27.28
CA LEU A 162 -0.59 -16.00 -28.25
C LEU A 162 -1.38 -15.72 -29.52
N GLN A 163 -1.46 -14.45 -29.95
CA GLN A 163 -2.30 -14.03 -31.05
C GLN A 163 -1.56 -13.04 -31.95
N LEU A 164 -1.83 -13.14 -33.26
CA LEU A 164 -1.40 -12.18 -34.26
C LEU A 164 -2.62 -11.41 -34.78
N VAL A 165 -2.60 -10.09 -34.67
CA VAL A 165 -3.71 -9.24 -35.12
C VAL A 165 -3.26 -8.26 -36.19
N PRO A 166 -4.08 -7.97 -37.20
CA PRO A 166 -3.73 -6.99 -38.22
C PRO A 166 -3.74 -5.56 -37.69
N GLU A 167 -3.05 -4.65 -38.35
CA GLU A 167 -3.09 -3.22 -38.04
C GLU A 167 -3.57 -2.44 -39.31
N PRO A 168 -4.73 -1.74 -39.27
CA PRO A 168 -5.63 -1.54 -38.13
C PRO A 168 -6.43 -2.79 -37.75
N PHE A 169 -6.81 -2.88 -36.44
CA PHE A 169 -7.59 -3.98 -35.89
C PHE A 169 -9.03 -3.52 -35.63
N GLY A 170 -10.00 -4.18 -36.27
CA GLY A 170 -11.40 -3.75 -36.26
C GLY A 170 -12.39 -4.72 -35.63
N SER A 171 -12.02 -6.00 -35.49
CA SER A 171 -12.88 -7.03 -34.94
C SER A 171 -12.04 -8.17 -34.33
N LEU A 172 -12.52 -8.77 -33.24
CA LEU A 172 -11.87 -9.93 -32.60
C LEU A 172 -11.72 -11.11 -33.57
N ASP A 173 -12.61 -11.27 -34.54
CA ASP A 173 -12.56 -12.35 -35.55
C ASP A 173 -11.33 -12.28 -36.46
N GLN A 174 -10.66 -11.14 -36.51
CA GLN A 174 -9.43 -10.97 -37.29
C GLN A 174 -8.19 -11.47 -36.57
N ALA A 175 -8.30 -11.80 -35.28
CA ALA A 175 -7.19 -12.32 -34.51
C ALA A 175 -6.87 -13.75 -34.92
N ILE A 176 -5.61 -14.03 -35.20
CA ILE A 176 -5.10 -15.35 -35.55
C ILE A 176 -4.53 -15.96 -34.25
N ASP A 177 -5.15 -17.03 -33.80
CA ASP A 177 -4.62 -17.81 -32.66
C ASP A 177 -3.38 -18.59 -33.10
N LEU A 178 -2.33 -18.52 -32.30
CA LEU A 178 -1.04 -19.16 -32.55
C LEU A 178 -0.68 -20.21 -31.51
N MET A 179 -1.56 -20.52 -30.57
CA MET A 179 -1.26 -21.48 -29.49
C MET A 179 -0.96 -22.89 -29.99
N ASP A 180 -1.51 -23.27 -31.16
CA ASP A 180 -1.27 -24.57 -31.81
C ASP A 180 0.05 -24.62 -32.63
N LYS A 181 0.78 -23.53 -32.75
CA LYS A 181 2.00 -23.40 -33.56
C LYS A 181 3.28 -23.74 -32.78
N GLU A 182 3.15 -24.20 -31.55
CA GLU A 182 4.29 -24.54 -30.72
C GLU A 182 4.87 -25.92 -31.08
N VAL A 183 6.18 -25.96 -31.27
CA VAL A 183 6.97 -27.19 -31.41
C VAL A 183 8.21 -27.06 -30.53
N ASP A 184 8.39 -27.99 -29.60
CA ASP A 184 9.55 -28.04 -28.71
C ASP A 184 9.85 -26.67 -27.99
N GLY A 185 8.81 -26.00 -27.48
CA GLY A 185 8.93 -24.73 -26.76
C GLY A 185 9.16 -23.51 -27.64
N THR A 186 9.02 -23.66 -28.98
CA THR A 186 9.18 -22.57 -29.94
C THR A 186 7.94 -22.48 -30.84
N PHE A 187 7.37 -21.27 -30.94
CA PHE A 187 6.29 -20.95 -31.85
C PHE A 187 6.87 -20.55 -33.21
N LYS A 188 6.43 -21.25 -34.27
CA LYS A 188 6.87 -21.02 -35.64
C LYS A 188 5.65 -20.77 -36.53
N PHE A 189 5.57 -19.60 -37.14
CA PHE A 189 4.43 -19.22 -37.97
C PHE A 189 4.83 -18.21 -39.04
N LYS A 190 3.98 -18.09 -40.02
CA LYS A 190 4.13 -17.12 -41.07
C LYS A 190 3.28 -15.89 -40.78
N VAL A 191 3.91 -14.73 -40.74
CA VAL A 191 3.20 -13.44 -40.72
C VAL A 191 2.71 -13.15 -42.12
N PRO A 192 1.41 -12.92 -42.35
CA PRO A 192 0.88 -12.60 -43.68
C PRO A 192 1.40 -11.26 -44.20
N ASP A 193 1.19 -10.96 -45.47
CA ASP A 193 1.52 -9.65 -46.04
C ASP A 193 0.75 -8.53 -45.30
N GLY A 194 1.46 -7.46 -44.93
CA GLY A 194 0.89 -6.35 -44.17
C GLY A 194 1.53 -6.10 -42.83
N LYS A 195 0.87 -5.26 -42.01
CA LYS A 195 1.29 -4.92 -40.66
C LYS A 195 0.47 -5.68 -39.65
N TYR A 196 1.16 -6.25 -38.66
CA TYR A 196 0.56 -7.04 -37.60
C TYR A 196 1.15 -6.68 -36.24
N VAL A 197 0.43 -7.04 -35.18
CA VAL A 197 0.93 -7.01 -33.82
C VAL A 197 0.78 -8.40 -33.20
N LEU A 198 1.87 -8.93 -32.71
CA LEU A 198 1.87 -10.14 -31.89
C LEU A 198 1.53 -9.75 -30.46
N PHE A 199 0.56 -10.43 -29.85
CA PHE A 199 0.20 -10.30 -28.44
C PHE A 199 0.42 -11.64 -27.73
N ALA A 200 1.10 -11.58 -26.58
CA ALA A 200 1.22 -12.71 -25.67
C ALA A 200 0.69 -12.32 -24.28
N LEU A 201 -0.24 -13.11 -23.75
CA LEU A 201 -0.68 -13.01 -22.37
C LEU A 201 0.00 -14.05 -21.53
N VAL A 202 0.65 -13.61 -20.48
CA VAL A 202 1.34 -14.47 -19.53
C VAL A 202 0.75 -14.28 -18.14
N LYS A 203 0.28 -15.37 -17.54
CA LYS A 203 -0.15 -15.41 -16.15
C LYS A 203 1.04 -15.75 -15.28
N ILE A 204 1.27 -14.97 -14.23
CA ILE A 204 2.35 -15.17 -13.29
C ILE A 204 1.77 -15.31 -11.89
N ARG A 205 1.88 -16.50 -11.33
CA ARG A 205 1.46 -16.81 -9.97
C ARG A 205 2.60 -16.63 -9.00
N GLY A 206 2.32 -15.98 -7.85
CA GLY A 206 3.33 -15.74 -6.84
C GLY A 206 4.43 -14.81 -7.34
N PHE A 207 4.05 -13.80 -8.11
CA PHE A 207 4.98 -12.86 -8.72
C PHE A 207 5.54 -11.82 -7.74
N LEU A 208 4.92 -11.68 -6.57
CA LEU A 208 5.21 -10.64 -5.58
C LEU A 208 5.62 -11.24 -4.24
N GLU A 209 6.69 -10.71 -3.67
CA GLU A 209 7.15 -11.01 -2.31
C GLU A 209 6.86 -9.86 -1.36
N VAL A 210 6.71 -10.19 -0.08
CA VAL A 210 6.58 -9.21 1.00
C VAL A 210 7.79 -8.28 1.03
N ILE A 211 7.53 -6.97 0.94
CA ILE A 211 8.57 -5.96 1.03
C ILE A 211 8.98 -5.80 2.50
N ASN A 212 10.26 -6.04 2.80
CA ASN A 212 10.82 -5.85 4.14
C ASN A 212 10.19 -6.67 5.26
N GLY A 213 9.68 -7.86 4.97
CA GLY A 213 9.18 -8.78 6.00
C GLY A 213 10.24 -9.17 7.02
N ALA A 214 9.88 -9.24 8.29
CA ALA A 214 10.70 -9.78 9.36
C ALA A 214 10.81 -11.31 9.26
N PRO A 215 11.78 -11.95 9.93
CA PRO A 215 11.87 -13.40 9.98
C PRO A 215 10.56 -14.08 10.38
N GLY A 216 10.12 -15.07 9.60
CA GLY A 216 8.84 -15.78 9.80
C GLY A 216 7.63 -15.13 9.10
N ALA A 217 7.78 -13.91 8.56
CA ALA A 217 6.75 -13.21 7.80
C ALA A 217 7.21 -12.79 6.39
N THR A 218 8.26 -13.39 5.89
CA THR A 218 8.72 -13.30 4.50
C THR A 218 7.91 -14.22 3.59
N GLY A 219 8.13 -14.14 2.29
CA GLY A 219 7.55 -15.06 1.32
C GLY A 219 6.53 -14.39 0.39
N PRO A 220 5.70 -15.19 -0.30
CA PRO A 220 4.75 -14.66 -1.27
C PRO A 220 3.68 -13.79 -0.63
N VAL A 221 3.31 -12.72 -1.34
CA VAL A 221 2.19 -11.85 -0.94
C VAL A 221 0.88 -12.61 -1.09
N LEU A 222 -0.01 -12.40 -0.12
CA LEU A 222 -1.38 -12.91 -0.13
C LEU A 222 -2.18 -12.31 -1.29
N THR A 223 -2.95 -13.13 -2.00
CA THR A 223 -3.95 -12.59 -2.92
C THR A 223 -5.12 -11.95 -2.18
N HIS A 224 -5.45 -10.72 -2.52
CA HIS A 224 -6.59 -10.00 -1.95
C HIS A 224 -7.93 -10.38 -2.62
N PHE A 225 -7.88 -11.20 -3.67
CA PHE A 225 -9.06 -11.65 -4.42
C PHE A 225 -9.54 -13.07 -4.05
N ASN A 226 -8.95 -13.70 -3.01
CA ASN A 226 -9.37 -15.01 -2.51
C ASN A 226 -9.80 -14.92 -1.06
N LYS A 227 -11.11 -14.82 -0.82
CA LYS A 227 -11.66 -14.67 0.54
C LYS A 227 -11.22 -15.75 1.53
N PRO A 228 -11.27 -17.06 1.20
CA PRO A 228 -10.75 -18.10 2.09
C PRO A 228 -9.28 -17.92 2.47
N ALA A 229 -8.43 -17.50 1.52
CA ALA A 229 -7.02 -17.25 1.80
C ALA A 229 -6.83 -16.05 2.74
N VAL A 230 -7.58 -14.98 2.52
CA VAL A 230 -7.59 -13.81 3.41
C VAL A 230 -8.01 -14.22 4.83
N GLN A 231 -9.10 -14.95 4.98
CA GLN A 231 -9.58 -15.43 6.28
C GLN A 231 -8.54 -16.31 6.98
N LYS A 232 -7.94 -17.27 6.24
CA LYS A 232 -6.89 -18.16 6.76
C LYS A 232 -5.71 -17.36 7.32
N TYR A 233 -5.24 -16.37 6.56
CA TYR A 233 -4.11 -15.55 6.96
C TYR A 233 -4.41 -14.75 8.23
N LEU A 234 -5.52 -14.02 8.24
CA LEU A 234 -5.94 -13.17 9.35
C LEU A 234 -6.19 -13.99 10.62
N ASN A 235 -6.89 -15.11 10.51
CA ASN A 235 -7.16 -16.00 11.64
C ASN A 235 -5.88 -16.63 12.18
N ASN A 236 -4.94 -17.04 11.32
CA ASN A 236 -3.64 -17.58 11.80
C ASN A 236 -2.90 -16.58 12.71
N MET A 237 -2.95 -15.29 12.39
CA MET A 237 -2.36 -14.25 13.22
C MET A 237 -3.12 -14.08 14.54
N SER A 238 -4.43 -13.84 14.48
CA SER A 238 -5.23 -13.59 15.69
C SER A 238 -5.26 -14.78 16.62
N ASP A 239 -5.41 -16.00 16.10
CA ASP A 239 -5.52 -17.21 16.91
C ASP A 239 -4.24 -17.49 17.68
N LYS A 240 -3.07 -17.38 17.03
CA LYS A 240 -1.78 -17.55 17.71
C LYS A 240 -1.58 -16.55 18.84
N ILE A 241 -1.88 -15.27 18.59
CA ILE A 241 -1.73 -14.22 19.62
C ILE A 241 -2.74 -14.45 20.75
N GLN A 242 -4.03 -14.66 20.43
CA GLN A 242 -5.07 -14.80 21.45
C GLN A 242 -4.97 -16.09 22.26
N ASN A 243 -4.49 -17.18 21.67
CA ASN A 243 -4.25 -18.43 22.40
C ASN A 243 -3.19 -18.26 23.50
N ARG A 244 -2.26 -17.32 23.34
CA ARG A 244 -1.21 -17.06 24.32
C ARG A 244 -1.51 -15.90 25.27
N LEU A 245 -2.08 -14.80 24.74
CA LEU A 245 -2.29 -13.56 25.50
C LEU A 245 -3.74 -13.31 25.92
N GLY A 246 -4.69 -14.10 25.44
CA GLY A 246 -6.11 -13.78 25.57
C GLY A 246 -6.57 -12.73 24.53
N PRO A 247 -7.75 -12.15 24.70
CA PRO A 247 -8.36 -11.26 23.73
C PRO A 247 -7.48 -10.06 23.36
N LEU A 248 -7.38 -9.75 22.07
CA LEU A 248 -6.69 -8.56 21.58
C LEU A 248 -7.39 -7.27 22.01
N SER A 249 -8.72 -7.31 22.17
CA SER A 249 -9.49 -6.20 22.73
C SER A 249 -9.00 -5.85 24.15
N GLY A 250 -8.75 -4.57 24.39
CA GLY A 250 -8.16 -4.11 25.66
C GLY A 250 -6.64 -4.06 25.68
N ASN A 251 -5.96 -4.64 24.68
CA ASN A 251 -4.52 -4.55 24.50
C ASN A 251 -4.17 -3.59 23.34
N ILE A 252 -4.95 -3.62 22.26
CA ILE A 252 -4.74 -2.75 21.10
C ILE A 252 -6.00 -1.96 20.77
N ARG A 253 -5.82 -0.77 20.20
CA ARG A 253 -6.89 0.07 19.65
C ARG A 253 -7.34 -0.43 18.28
N SER A 254 -6.39 -0.72 17.40
CA SER A 254 -6.64 -1.10 16.03
C SER A 254 -5.63 -2.11 15.48
N LEU A 255 -6.10 -2.88 14.51
CA LEU A 255 -5.25 -3.61 13.57
C LEU A 255 -5.07 -2.75 12.33
N PHE A 256 -3.85 -2.71 11.83
CA PHE A 256 -3.44 -1.85 10.73
C PHE A 256 -2.99 -2.68 9.52
N THR A 257 -3.47 -2.32 8.33
CA THR A 257 -2.90 -2.76 7.06
C THR A 257 -2.27 -1.57 6.35
N ASP A 258 -1.00 -1.75 6.01
CA ASP A 258 -0.19 -0.76 5.29
C ASP A 258 -0.67 -0.61 3.84
N SER A 259 -0.06 0.29 3.07
CA SER A 259 -0.43 0.58 1.69
C SER A 259 -0.50 -0.70 0.84
N MET A 260 -1.59 -0.80 0.05
CA MET A 260 -1.84 -1.95 -0.82
C MET A 260 -0.98 -1.86 -2.08
N GLU A 261 0.32 -1.98 -1.92
CA GLU A 261 1.29 -1.99 -3.03
C GLU A 261 1.28 -3.34 -3.75
N LEU A 262 0.13 -3.71 -4.30
CA LEU A 262 -0.10 -5.01 -4.94
C LEU A 262 0.55 -5.16 -6.32
N GLU A 263 1.35 -4.18 -6.72
CA GLU A 263 2.24 -4.18 -7.88
C GLU A 263 1.57 -4.64 -9.19
N GLY A 264 0.28 -4.31 -9.36
CA GLY A 264 -0.49 -4.68 -10.54
C GLY A 264 -1.20 -6.04 -10.46
N SER A 265 -1.27 -6.67 -9.28
CA SER A 265 -2.11 -7.86 -9.08
C SER A 265 -3.52 -7.62 -9.63
N ASN A 266 -3.93 -8.44 -10.62
CA ASN A 266 -5.15 -8.21 -11.37
C ASN A 266 -5.93 -9.50 -11.65
N TRP A 267 -5.51 -10.63 -11.06
CA TRP A 267 -6.11 -11.92 -11.36
C TRP A 267 -6.38 -12.76 -10.12
N SER A 268 -7.36 -13.62 -10.22
CA SER A 268 -7.68 -14.68 -9.27
C SER A 268 -8.06 -15.96 -10.02
N TYR A 269 -8.16 -17.08 -9.31
CA TYR A 269 -8.51 -18.36 -9.88
C TYR A 269 -9.86 -18.38 -10.62
N ASP A 270 -10.79 -17.52 -10.25
CA ASP A 270 -12.15 -17.45 -10.76
C ASP A 270 -12.49 -16.09 -11.41
N MET A 271 -11.50 -15.26 -11.73
CA MET A 271 -11.70 -13.90 -12.25
C MET A 271 -12.59 -13.87 -13.50
N ALA A 272 -12.35 -14.79 -14.46
CA ALA A 272 -13.12 -14.83 -15.68
C ALA A 272 -14.60 -15.21 -15.45
N GLU A 273 -14.85 -16.14 -14.53
CA GLU A 273 -16.19 -16.57 -14.14
C GLU A 273 -16.94 -15.44 -13.42
N GLU A 274 -16.32 -14.79 -12.46
CA GLU A 274 -16.89 -13.65 -11.73
C GLU A 274 -17.14 -12.45 -12.63
N PHE A 275 -16.24 -12.19 -13.58
CA PHE A 275 -16.46 -11.16 -14.59
C PHE A 275 -17.72 -11.49 -15.42
N LYS A 276 -17.78 -12.70 -15.99
CA LYS A 276 -18.91 -13.13 -16.81
C LYS A 276 -20.24 -13.07 -16.04
N LYS A 277 -20.23 -13.49 -14.80
CA LYS A 277 -21.39 -13.44 -13.91
C LYS A 277 -21.88 -12.00 -13.67
N ARG A 278 -20.98 -11.05 -13.51
CA ARG A 278 -21.28 -9.65 -13.19
C ARG A 278 -21.59 -8.81 -14.43
N ARG A 279 -20.89 -9.04 -15.54
CA ARG A 279 -20.97 -8.22 -16.76
C ARG A 279 -21.77 -8.87 -17.87
N GLY A 280 -22.01 -10.18 -17.82
CA GLY A 280 -22.84 -10.89 -18.78
C GLY A 280 -22.13 -11.38 -20.04
N TYR A 281 -20.80 -11.20 -20.15
CA TYR A 281 -19.99 -11.63 -21.29
C TYR A 281 -18.60 -12.12 -20.85
N ASP A 282 -17.87 -12.77 -21.77
CA ASP A 282 -16.54 -13.31 -21.49
C ASP A 282 -15.46 -12.23 -21.68
N VAL A 283 -14.58 -12.06 -20.70
CA VAL A 283 -13.48 -11.10 -20.76
C VAL A 283 -12.25 -11.64 -21.51
N GLN A 284 -12.09 -12.95 -21.59
CA GLN A 284 -10.85 -13.59 -22.06
C GLN A 284 -10.42 -13.11 -23.45
N PRO A 285 -11.31 -13.00 -24.45
CA PRO A 285 -10.94 -12.51 -25.79
C PRO A 285 -10.41 -11.07 -25.81
N TYR A 286 -10.75 -10.28 -24.80
CA TYR A 286 -10.40 -8.87 -24.71
C TYR A 286 -9.12 -8.60 -23.90
N LEU A 287 -8.66 -9.56 -23.08
CA LEU A 287 -7.52 -9.37 -22.18
C LEU A 287 -6.26 -8.83 -22.88
N PRO A 288 -5.86 -9.31 -24.08
CA PRO A 288 -4.70 -8.77 -24.78
C PRO A 288 -4.79 -7.27 -25.08
N PHE A 289 -5.98 -6.72 -25.14
CA PHE A 289 -6.26 -5.36 -25.60
C PHE A 289 -6.62 -4.39 -24.48
N ILE A 290 -7.08 -4.90 -23.32
CA ILE A 290 -7.43 -4.08 -22.15
C ILE A 290 -6.28 -3.92 -21.15
N LEU A 291 -5.28 -4.82 -21.18
CA LEU A 291 -4.13 -4.79 -20.29
C LEU A 291 -2.97 -4.01 -20.93
N PHE A 292 -2.18 -3.37 -20.08
CA PHE A 292 -0.97 -2.68 -20.47
C PHE A 292 0.26 -3.48 -20.05
N LYS A 293 1.42 -3.21 -20.68
CA LYS A 293 2.68 -3.77 -20.24
C LYS A 293 3.04 -3.21 -18.88
N MET A 294 3.30 -4.10 -17.95
CA MET A 294 3.69 -3.76 -16.58
C MET A 294 5.21 -3.66 -16.46
N GLY A 295 5.67 -2.68 -15.71
CA GLY A 295 7.06 -2.55 -15.27
C GLY A 295 7.23 -2.88 -13.79
N SER A 296 8.39 -2.51 -13.25
CA SER A 296 8.64 -2.64 -11.82
C SER A 296 7.63 -1.82 -11.00
N MET A 297 7.31 -2.29 -9.82
CA MET A 297 6.41 -1.61 -8.89
C MET A 297 5.00 -1.35 -9.48
N GLY A 298 4.51 -2.24 -10.35
CA GLY A 298 3.19 -2.12 -10.95
C GLY A 298 2.99 -0.95 -11.92
N ASN A 299 4.04 -0.22 -12.27
CA ASN A 299 3.95 0.90 -13.20
C ASN A 299 3.60 0.42 -14.62
N VAL A 300 2.72 1.16 -15.29
CA VAL A 300 2.43 0.93 -16.69
C VAL A 300 3.57 1.51 -17.54
N LEU A 301 4.21 0.67 -18.36
CA LEU A 301 5.30 1.10 -19.24
C LEU A 301 4.82 1.69 -20.56
N THR A 302 3.63 1.32 -20.99
CA THR A 302 3.04 1.77 -22.26
C THR A 302 1.56 1.98 -22.08
N TYR A 303 1.10 3.21 -22.24
CA TYR A 303 -0.32 3.57 -22.13
C TYR A 303 -1.09 3.30 -23.42
N GLU A 304 -0.39 3.33 -24.54
CA GLU A 304 -1.00 3.10 -25.83
C GLU A 304 -0.90 1.62 -26.17
N PRO A 305 -2.01 0.99 -26.61
CA PRO A 305 -1.93 -0.33 -27.21
C PRO A 305 -1.02 -0.23 -28.45
N LYS A 306 -0.15 -1.22 -28.64
CA LYS A 306 0.76 -1.21 -29.78
C LYS A 306 0.04 -1.40 -31.13
N VAL A 307 -1.26 -1.75 -31.13
CA VAL A 307 -2.11 -1.90 -32.30
C VAL A 307 -3.04 -0.70 -32.44
N GLN A 308 -3.25 -0.23 -33.65
CA GLN A 308 -4.25 0.78 -33.94
C GLN A 308 -5.63 0.12 -34.09
N PHE A 309 -6.56 0.46 -33.23
CA PHE A 309 -7.97 0.03 -33.32
C PHE A 309 -8.76 0.89 -34.32
N THR A 310 -9.84 0.32 -34.88
CA THR A 310 -10.90 1.15 -35.45
C THR A 310 -11.65 1.89 -34.34
N PRO A 311 -12.30 3.03 -34.61
CA PRO A 311 -13.03 3.78 -33.57
C PRO A 311 -14.07 2.94 -32.82
N GLU A 312 -14.77 2.05 -33.50
CA GLU A 312 -15.82 1.20 -32.94
C GLU A 312 -15.24 0.14 -32.00
N LEU A 313 -14.10 -0.45 -32.35
CA LEU A 313 -13.43 -1.42 -31.50
C LEU A 313 -12.76 -0.71 -30.29
N ASP A 314 -12.18 0.47 -30.49
CA ASP A 314 -11.58 1.25 -29.41
C ASP A 314 -12.61 1.61 -28.33
N ASP A 315 -13.81 2.08 -28.71
CA ASP A 315 -14.92 2.31 -27.78
C ASP A 315 -15.29 1.02 -27.00
N THR A 316 -15.36 -0.11 -27.71
CA THR A 316 -15.62 -1.40 -27.08
C THR A 316 -14.54 -1.78 -26.08
N ILE A 317 -13.25 -1.66 -26.46
CA ILE A 317 -12.11 -1.97 -25.57
C ILE A 317 -12.10 -1.08 -24.32
N GLN A 318 -12.42 0.20 -24.47
CA GLN A 318 -12.52 1.13 -23.33
C GLN A 318 -13.64 0.71 -22.36
N ARG A 319 -14.81 0.31 -22.86
CA ARG A 319 -15.91 -0.20 -22.03
C ARG A 319 -15.55 -1.48 -21.32
N VAL A 320 -14.94 -2.43 -22.01
CA VAL A 320 -14.50 -3.71 -21.43
C VAL A 320 -13.43 -3.47 -20.37
N ARG A 321 -12.50 -2.53 -20.60
CA ARG A 321 -11.49 -2.16 -19.60
C ARG A 321 -12.15 -1.58 -18.35
N TYR A 322 -13.11 -0.67 -18.49
CA TYR A 322 -13.88 -0.16 -17.36
C TYR A 322 -14.57 -1.30 -16.58
N ASP A 323 -15.25 -2.21 -17.27
CA ASP A 323 -15.93 -3.35 -16.64
C ASP A 323 -14.96 -4.27 -15.89
N PHE A 324 -13.75 -4.47 -16.43
CA PHE A 324 -12.71 -5.26 -15.80
C PHE A 324 -12.18 -4.59 -14.52
N GLU A 325 -11.88 -3.30 -14.58
CA GLU A 325 -11.43 -2.53 -13.41
C GLU A 325 -12.52 -2.47 -12.34
N TYR A 326 -13.77 -2.28 -12.74
CA TYR A 326 -14.89 -2.29 -11.81
C TYR A 326 -15.09 -3.66 -11.16
N THR A 327 -14.94 -4.74 -11.91
CA THR A 327 -14.99 -6.11 -11.36
C THR A 327 -13.89 -6.34 -10.31
N LYS A 328 -12.67 -5.89 -10.57
CA LYS A 328 -11.59 -5.97 -9.58
C LYS A 328 -11.91 -5.19 -8.30
N ALA A 329 -12.44 -3.98 -8.44
CA ALA A 329 -12.83 -3.16 -7.29
C ALA A 329 -13.93 -3.83 -6.43
N GLU A 330 -14.95 -4.40 -7.07
CA GLU A 330 -15.99 -5.17 -6.38
C GLU A 330 -15.42 -6.39 -5.65
N LEU A 331 -14.59 -7.18 -6.31
CA LEU A 331 -13.97 -8.37 -5.72
C LEU A 331 -13.03 -8.02 -4.56
N LEU A 332 -12.23 -6.96 -4.68
CA LEU A 332 -11.41 -6.47 -3.58
C LEU A 332 -12.26 -6.11 -2.36
N ARG A 333 -13.33 -5.35 -2.59
CA ARG A 333 -14.23 -4.94 -1.52
C ARG A 333 -14.89 -6.13 -0.83
N GLU A 334 -15.42 -7.07 -1.60
CA GLU A 334 -16.15 -8.23 -1.08
C GLU A 334 -15.22 -9.25 -0.40
N ARG A 335 -14.04 -9.49 -0.98
CA ARG A 335 -13.16 -10.60 -0.58
C ARG A 335 -12.07 -10.21 0.40
N PHE A 336 -11.57 -8.98 0.31
CA PHE A 336 -10.57 -8.46 1.23
C PHE A 336 -11.16 -7.49 2.23
N THR A 337 -11.67 -6.33 1.78
CA THR A 337 -12.09 -5.25 2.67
C THR A 337 -13.14 -5.73 3.67
N GLN A 338 -14.24 -6.33 3.19
CA GLN A 338 -15.30 -6.81 4.07
C GLN A 338 -14.81 -7.91 5.01
N THR A 339 -13.96 -8.82 4.53
CA THR A 339 -13.39 -9.89 5.36
C THR A 339 -12.53 -9.33 6.50
N TYR A 340 -11.73 -8.32 6.19
CA TYR A 340 -10.89 -7.63 7.16
C TYR A 340 -11.72 -6.86 8.20
N LEU A 341 -12.75 -6.15 7.76
CA LEU A 341 -13.67 -5.43 8.65
C LEU A 341 -14.41 -6.38 9.60
N ASP A 342 -14.93 -7.48 9.07
CA ASP A 342 -15.63 -8.50 9.87
C ASP A 342 -14.69 -9.17 10.88
N TRP A 343 -13.45 -9.43 10.50
CA TRP A 343 -12.43 -9.98 11.38
C TRP A 343 -12.08 -9.00 12.51
N CYS A 344 -11.80 -7.74 12.23
CA CYS A 344 -11.55 -6.72 13.25
C CYS A 344 -12.75 -6.56 14.20
N LYS A 345 -13.95 -6.53 13.65
CA LYS A 345 -15.19 -6.47 14.43
C LYS A 345 -15.35 -7.70 15.34
N GLY A 346 -15.07 -8.91 14.85
CA GLY A 346 -15.09 -10.15 15.63
C GLY A 346 -14.09 -10.14 16.78
N LEU A 347 -12.95 -9.49 16.61
CA LEU A 347 -11.92 -9.29 17.64
C LEU A 347 -12.23 -8.11 18.59
N ASN A 348 -13.29 -7.35 18.34
CA ASN A 348 -13.64 -6.12 19.05
C ASN A 348 -12.49 -5.09 19.08
N VAL A 349 -11.83 -4.91 17.94
CA VAL A 349 -10.80 -3.88 17.69
C VAL A 349 -11.18 -3.08 16.45
N LYS A 350 -10.62 -1.88 16.29
CA LYS A 350 -10.88 -1.05 15.12
C LYS A 350 -10.06 -1.52 13.92
N SER A 351 -10.65 -1.36 12.73
CA SER A 351 -9.96 -1.53 11.46
C SER A 351 -9.28 -0.21 11.06
N ARG A 352 -7.99 -0.26 10.76
CA ARG A 352 -7.22 0.87 10.25
C ARG A 352 -6.49 0.44 8.98
N ALA A 353 -6.51 1.27 7.93
CA ALA A 353 -5.92 0.90 6.65
C ALA A 353 -5.50 2.10 5.81
N GLN A 354 -4.37 1.94 5.14
CA GLN A 354 -4.00 2.69 3.96
C GLN A 354 -4.58 1.95 2.73
N ALA A 355 -5.86 2.22 2.45
CA ALA A 355 -6.64 1.49 1.45
C ALA A 355 -6.35 1.98 0.02
N TYR A 356 -5.10 2.29 -0.26
CA TYR A 356 -4.58 2.73 -1.55
C TYR A 356 -3.21 2.08 -1.79
N GLY A 357 -2.70 2.29 -2.94
CA GLY A 357 -1.48 1.73 -3.45
C GLY A 357 -1.67 1.52 -4.94
N ARG A 358 -0.82 0.73 -5.55
CA ARG A 358 -0.82 0.59 -7.00
C ARG A 358 -2.01 -0.22 -7.47
N GLY A 359 -2.92 0.46 -8.13
CA GLY A 359 -4.09 -0.12 -8.74
C GLY A 359 -5.41 0.06 -8.00
N PHE A 360 -5.49 0.87 -6.93
CA PHE A 360 -6.73 1.08 -6.19
C PHE A 360 -7.03 2.56 -5.97
N PHE A 361 -8.30 2.90 -6.07
CA PHE A 361 -8.75 4.27 -5.89
C PHE A 361 -8.97 4.58 -4.40
N PRO A 362 -8.23 5.53 -3.81
CA PRO A 362 -8.15 5.70 -2.37
C PRO A 362 -9.45 6.17 -1.72
N LEU A 363 -10.31 6.91 -2.41
CA LEU A 363 -11.58 7.39 -1.83
C LEU A 363 -12.52 6.22 -1.54
N GLU A 364 -12.87 5.46 -2.58
CA GLU A 364 -13.85 4.36 -2.46
C GLU A 364 -13.34 3.26 -1.55
N SER A 365 -12.05 2.92 -1.66
CA SER A 365 -11.44 1.90 -0.82
C SER A 365 -11.35 2.29 0.66
N SER A 366 -11.35 3.60 0.98
CA SER A 366 -11.24 4.10 2.36
C SER A 366 -12.58 4.28 3.07
N LEU A 367 -13.72 4.17 2.37
CA LEU A 367 -15.04 4.51 2.91
C LEU A 367 -15.44 3.71 4.15
N ASP A 368 -15.09 2.44 4.22
CA ASP A 368 -15.68 1.52 5.19
C ASP A 368 -14.81 1.28 6.43
N TYR A 369 -13.49 1.52 6.41
CA TYR A 369 -12.60 1.34 7.57
C TYR A 369 -12.95 2.27 8.74
N ASP A 370 -12.79 1.80 9.98
CA ASP A 370 -13.04 2.63 11.18
C ASP A 370 -12.10 3.83 11.23
N ILE A 371 -10.84 3.62 10.88
CA ILE A 371 -9.80 4.63 10.83
C ILE A 371 -9.17 4.59 9.43
N PRO A 372 -9.69 5.37 8.48
CA PRO A 372 -9.01 5.51 7.20
C PRO A 372 -7.69 6.27 7.40
N GLU A 373 -6.62 5.76 6.77
CA GLU A 373 -5.29 6.33 6.87
C GLU A 373 -4.75 6.72 5.51
N CYS A 374 -4.04 7.83 5.48
CA CYS A 374 -3.26 8.30 4.34
C CYS A 374 -1.77 8.40 4.70
N GLU A 375 -0.97 8.97 3.82
CA GLU A 375 0.46 9.20 4.05
C GLU A 375 0.91 10.57 3.56
N SER A 376 1.99 11.07 4.14
CA SER A 376 2.74 12.21 3.63
C SER A 376 4.24 11.91 3.69
N TRP A 377 4.98 12.47 2.75
CA TRP A 377 6.41 12.25 2.64
C TRP A 377 7.20 13.47 3.05
N THR A 378 8.42 13.27 3.54
CA THR A 378 9.36 14.36 3.76
C THR A 378 9.72 14.98 2.42
N MET A 379 9.68 16.28 2.40
CA MET A 379 10.01 17.06 1.22
C MET A 379 11.54 17.24 1.08
N THR A 380 12.29 16.13 1.09
CA THR A 380 13.76 16.16 1.03
C THR A 380 14.30 16.76 -0.28
N TRP A 381 13.47 16.79 -1.30
CA TRP A 381 13.76 17.47 -2.57
C TRP A 381 13.30 18.93 -2.61
N LEU A 382 12.67 19.45 -1.55
CA LEU A 382 12.43 20.88 -1.43
C LEU A 382 13.77 21.59 -1.30
N ARG A 383 14.03 22.54 -2.18
CA ARG A 383 15.18 23.44 -2.07
C ARG A 383 14.95 24.55 -1.06
N HIS A 384 13.92 24.41 -0.26
CA HIS A 384 13.54 25.37 0.77
C HIS A 384 14.64 25.46 1.84
N ARG A 385 15.04 26.66 2.14
CA ARG A 385 15.94 26.96 3.25
C ARG A 385 15.14 27.51 4.43
N LEU A 386 15.60 27.24 5.63
CA LEU A 386 14.99 27.76 6.83
C LEU A 386 14.83 29.30 6.75
N GLY A 387 13.61 29.80 7.00
CA GLY A 387 13.27 31.21 6.94
C GLY A 387 12.98 31.75 5.53
N GLU A 388 13.02 30.93 4.50
CA GLU A 388 12.60 31.33 3.15
C GLU A 388 11.13 30.90 2.89
N GLU A 389 10.43 31.66 2.06
CA GLU A 389 9.12 31.24 1.57
C GLU A 389 9.25 30.04 0.62
N MET A 390 8.29 29.10 0.68
CA MET A 390 8.25 27.97 -0.23
C MET A 390 8.02 28.47 -1.66
N SER A 391 8.82 27.96 -2.58
CA SER A 391 8.66 28.24 -4.01
C SER A 391 7.36 27.62 -4.56
N GLU A 392 6.89 28.12 -5.70
CA GLU A 392 5.74 27.53 -6.40
C GLU A 392 6.01 26.05 -6.78
N GLU A 393 7.25 25.69 -7.07
CA GLU A 393 7.64 24.31 -7.34
C GLU A 393 7.54 23.45 -6.08
N ASP A 394 7.93 23.96 -4.93
CA ASP A 394 7.80 23.26 -3.66
C ASP A 394 6.33 23.01 -3.32
N TYR A 395 5.48 24.01 -3.48
CA TYR A 395 4.02 23.85 -3.35
C TYR A 395 3.47 22.81 -4.33
N ARG A 396 3.94 22.81 -5.57
CA ARG A 396 3.50 21.84 -6.57
C ARG A 396 3.88 20.41 -6.20
N ARG A 397 5.08 20.20 -5.70
CA ARG A 397 5.57 18.88 -5.24
C ARG A 397 4.83 18.42 -3.99
N GLY A 398 4.61 19.30 -3.03
CA GLY A 398 3.81 19.00 -1.84
C GLY A 398 2.36 18.66 -2.12
N ARG A 399 1.76 19.22 -3.18
CA ARG A 399 0.37 18.94 -3.57
C ARG A 399 0.11 17.49 -3.96
N ALA A 400 1.08 16.77 -4.52
CA ALA A 400 0.91 15.38 -4.88
C ALA A 400 0.49 14.52 -3.67
N TYR A 401 1.15 14.70 -2.55
CA TYR A 401 0.82 13.99 -1.32
C TYR A 401 -0.47 14.49 -0.65
N THR A 402 -0.74 15.77 -0.74
CA THR A 402 -2.00 16.36 -0.27
C THR A 402 -3.21 15.72 -0.96
N MET A 403 -3.07 15.22 -2.18
CA MET A 403 -4.17 14.61 -2.92
C MET A 403 -4.61 13.27 -2.35
N VAL A 404 -3.68 12.37 -2.01
CA VAL A 404 -4.02 11.11 -1.31
C VAL A 404 -4.77 11.43 -0.02
N ASN A 405 -4.25 12.37 0.76
CA ASN A 405 -4.86 12.80 2.01
C ASN A 405 -6.29 13.32 1.79
N LYS A 406 -6.53 14.08 0.72
CA LYS A 406 -7.88 14.59 0.39
C LYS A 406 -8.85 13.49 0.02
N TYR A 407 -8.46 12.46 -0.72
CA TYR A 407 -9.32 11.32 -1.02
C TYR A 407 -9.71 10.57 0.25
N VAL A 408 -8.73 10.25 1.10
CA VAL A 408 -8.96 9.51 2.34
C VAL A 408 -9.80 10.32 3.33
N SER A 409 -9.49 11.60 3.51
CA SER A 409 -10.28 12.48 4.39
C SER A 409 -11.69 12.72 3.85
N SER A 410 -11.86 12.82 2.53
CA SER A 410 -13.19 12.92 1.91
C SER A 410 -14.02 11.67 2.16
N ALA A 411 -13.42 10.48 2.04
CA ALA A 411 -14.08 9.21 2.37
C ALA A 411 -14.58 9.20 3.83
N ALA A 412 -13.73 9.64 4.76
CA ALA A 412 -14.10 9.75 6.17
C ALA A 412 -15.26 10.72 6.38
N HIS A 413 -15.22 11.90 5.76
CA HIS A 413 -16.27 12.92 5.88
C HIS A 413 -17.59 12.46 5.30
N LEU A 414 -17.59 11.78 4.15
CA LEU A 414 -18.79 11.19 3.55
C LEU A 414 -19.47 10.14 4.46
N ARG A 415 -18.69 9.50 5.32
CA ARG A 415 -19.16 8.53 6.33
C ARG A 415 -19.36 9.12 7.73
N GLY A 416 -19.20 10.43 7.89
CA GLY A 416 -19.34 11.11 9.20
C GLY A 416 -18.24 10.75 10.21
N LYS A 417 -17.10 10.21 9.76
CA LYS A 417 -15.96 9.87 10.60
C LYS A 417 -15.11 11.10 10.89
N ARG A 418 -14.62 11.20 12.12
CA ARG A 418 -13.80 12.33 12.57
C ARG A 418 -12.33 11.98 12.76
N LEU A 419 -12.01 10.69 12.86
CA LEU A 419 -10.65 10.19 13.02
C LEU A 419 -10.13 9.77 11.65
N VAL A 420 -9.20 10.54 11.13
CA VAL A 420 -8.42 10.29 9.92
C VAL A 420 -6.97 10.30 10.31
N SER A 421 -6.31 9.16 10.23
CA SER A 421 -4.89 9.07 10.53
C SER A 421 -4.03 9.27 9.29
N CYS A 422 -2.76 9.58 9.51
CA CYS A 422 -1.77 9.74 8.46
C CYS A 422 -0.44 9.17 8.95
N GLU A 423 0.14 8.30 8.16
CA GLU A 423 1.57 8.03 8.21
C GLU A 423 2.28 9.31 7.82
N GLU A 424 2.81 10.02 8.82
CA GLU A 424 3.23 11.39 8.63
C GLU A 424 4.74 11.50 8.45
N MET A 425 5.13 12.19 7.39
CA MET A 425 6.50 12.50 7.05
C MET A 425 7.36 11.25 6.80
N THR A 426 6.83 10.35 5.99
CA THR A 426 7.56 9.16 5.49
C THR A 426 8.91 9.57 4.90
N ASN A 427 9.95 8.85 5.27
CA ASN A 427 11.31 9.07 4.80
C ASN A 427 12.05 7.75 4.66
N THR A 428 12.66 7.53 3.50
CA THR A 428 13.44 6.33 3.23
C THR A 428 14.92 6.61 2.94
N TYR A 429 15.33 7.89 2.85
CA TYR A 429 16.63 8.24 2.25
C TYR A 429 17.57 9.04 3.14
N THR A 430 17.10 9.79 4.12
CA THR A 430 17.95 10.81 4.76
C THR A 430 17.72 10.91 6.27
N VAL A 431 18.51 10.13 6.98
CA VAL A 431 18.61 10.22 8.44
C VAL A 431 19.21 11.58 8.83
N PHE A 432 18.66 12.22 9.86
CA PHE A 432 19.06 13.54 10.38
C PHE A 432 18.84 14.76 9.48
N ASN A 433 18.21 14.61 8.32
CA ASN A 433 17.93 15.74 7.42
C ASN A 433 16.62 16.49 7.71
N MET A 434 15.85 16.03 8.67
CA MET A 434 14.60 16.68 9.05
C MET A 434 14.81 17.64 10.23
N THR A 435 14.31 18.84 10.08
CA THR A 435 14.21 19.81 11.18
C THR A 435 12.80 19.85 11.74
N LEU A 436 12.62 20.34 12.97
CA LEU A 436 11.28 20.52 13.56
C LEU A 436 10.41 21.50 12.75
N GLU A 437 11.03 22.46 12.07
CA GLU A 437 10.32 23.39 11.18
C GLU A 437 9.73 22.65 9.97
N LEU A 438 10.52 21.81 9.30
CA LEU A 438 10.05 21.02 8.16
C LEU A 438 8.96 20.02 8.59
N LEU A 439 9.12 19.39 9.74
CA LEU A 439 8.08 18.52 10.32
C LEU A 439 6.79 19.30 10.57
N LYS A 440 6.89 20.54 11.07
CA LYS A 440 5.72 21.37 11.30
C LYS A 440 5.04 21.78 10.00
N ILE A 441 5.80 22.22 8.99
CA ILE A 441 5.26 22.60 7.68
C ILE A 441 4.50 21.42 7.05
N GLY A 442 5.12 20.24 7.00
CA GLY A 442 4.49 19.04 6.47
C GLY A 442 3.27 18.60 7.29
N GLY A 443 3.38 18.65 8.61
CA GLY A 443 2.26 18.32 9.51
C GLY A 443 1.08 19.31 9.41
N ASP A 444 1.33 20.58 9.16
CA ASP A 444 0.27 21.57 8.92
C ASP A 444 -0.43 21.34 7.57
N GLN A 445 0.34 21.03 6.51
CA GLN A 445 -0.23 20.64 5.20
C GLN A 445 -1.09 19.39 5.32
N THR A 446 -0.64 18.42 6.09
CA THR A 446 -1.40 17.21 6.39
C THR A 446 -2.73 17.53 7.09
N ALA A 447 -2.70 18.38 8.11
CA ALA A 447 -3.91 18.82 8.83
C ALA A 447 -4.89 19.59 7.93
N ILE A 448 -4.40 20.50 7.08
CA ILE A 448 -5.24 21.26 6.10
C ILE A 448 -5.88 20.31 5.09
N SER A 449 -5.24 19.18 4.77
CA SER A 449 -5.81 18.17 3.88
C SER A 449 -6.91 17.32 4.52
N GLY A 450 -7.24 17.53 5.80
CA GLY A 450 -8.33 16.88 6.53
C GLY A 450 -7.89 15.73 7.44
N VAL A 451 -6.59 15.56 7.65
CA VAL A 451 -6.04 14.62 8.62
C VAL A 451 -6.23 15.15 10.04
N THR A 452 -6.65 14.27 10.95
CA THR A 452 -6.93 14.63 12.34
C THR A 452 -6.06 13.91 13.37
N HIS A 453 -5.18 12.99 12.93
CA HIS A 453 -4.28 12.25 13.81
C HIS A 453 -3.00 11.83 13.08
N SER A 454 -1.86 12.02 13.71
CA SER A 454 -0.54 11.74 13.12
C SER A 454 0.04 10.46 13.67
N ILE A 455 0.55 9.61 12.77
CA ILE A 455 1.39 8.45 13.07
C ILE A 455 2.76 8.78 12.46
N PHE A 456 3.72 9.18 13.26
CA PHE A 456 5.03 9.55 12.72
C PHE A 456 5.78 8.35 12.14
N HIS A 457 6.41 8.55 11.01
CA HIS A 457 7.21 7.55 10.29
C HIS A 457 8.70 7.82 10.53
N GLY A 458 9.42 7.19 11.48
CA GLY A 458 8.88 6.57 12.69
C GLY A 458 10.04 6.31 13.64
N PHE A 459 9.80 5.56 14.68
CA PHE A 459 10.79 5.22 15.70
C PHE A 459 11.35 3.81 15.45
N ASN A 460 12.69 3.71 15.30
CA ASN A 460 13.35 2.42 15.13
C ASN A 460 13.72 1.84 16.49
N TYR A 461 13.30 0.61 16.79
CA TYR A 461 13.86 -0.13 17.89
C TYR A 461 15.38 -0.25 17.72
N SER A 462 16.12 0.22 18.69
CA SER A 462 17.59 0.20 18.68
C SER A 462 18.12 0.08 20.11
N PRO A 463 18.80 -1.02 20.46
CA PRO A 463 19.39 -1.16 21.80
C PRO A 463 20.33 0.00 22.10
N LYS A 464 20.38 0.39 23.39
CA LYS A 464 21.23 1.50 23.84
C LYS A 464 22.71 1.27 23.52
N GLU A 465 23.13 0.01 23.45
CA GLU A 465 24.51 -0.40 23.13
C GLU A 465 24.83 -0.35 21.64
N ALA A 466 23.83 -0.19 20.78
CA ALA A 466 24.06 -0.11 19.34
C ALA A 466 24.97 1.09 19.00
N PRO A 467 26.01 0.88 18.18
CA PRO A 467 26.89 1.97 17.77
C PRO A 467 26.07 3.09 17.10
N PHE A 468 26.45 4.35 17.36
CA PHE A 468 25.84 5.49 16.68
C PHE A 468 25.88 5.31 15.16
N PRO A 469 24.78 5.57 14.45
CA PRO A 469 23.52 6.22 14.86
C PRO A 469 22.46 5.28 15.45
N GLY A 470 22.71 4.01 15.65
CA GLY A 470 21.78 2.98 16.06
C GLY A 470 21.26 2.14 14.89
N TRP A 471 20.27 1.29 15.16
CA TRP A 471 19.62 0.48 14.13
C TRP A 471 18.56 1.30 13.40
N ILE A 472 18.83 1.66 12.15
CA ILE A 472 17.94 2.51 11.37
C ILE A 472 17.55 1.78 10.08
N ARG A 473 16.25 1.47 9.95
CA ARG A 473 15.70 0.95 8.70
C ARG A 473 15.07 2.06 7.86
N TYR A 474 14.23 2.89 8.50
CA TYR A 474 13.47 3.95 7.86
C TYR A 474 13.33 5.17 8.78
N GLY A 475 12.81 6.25 8.22
CA GLY A 475 12.28 7.37 8.96
C GLY A 475 13.19 8.58 9.02
N ALA A 476 12.61 9.67 9.49
CA ALA A 476 13.28 10.94 9.77
C ALA A 476 14.13 10.89 11.04
N TYR A 477 14.23 9.72 11.65
CA TYR A 477 14.96 9.42 12.86
C TYR A 477 14.42 10.16 14.10
N TYR A 478 13.21 9.82 14.47
CA TYR A 478 12.60 10.25 15.73
C TYR A 478 13.21 9.44 16.89
N ASN A 479 14.36 9.87 17.37
CA ASN A 479 15.14 9.13 18.36
C ASN A 479 15.93 10.10 19.25
N GLU A 480 16.28 9.68 20.47
CA GLU A 480 17.05 10.44 21.46
C GLU A 480 18.43 10.88 20.97
N ASN A 481 19.00 10.20 19.96
CA ASN A 481 20.26 10.60 19.32
C ASN A 481 20.12 11.77 18.35
N ASN A 482 18.90 12.21 18.03
CA ASN A 482 18.68 13.37 17.19
C ASN A 482 18.82 14.66 18.01
N ASN A 483 19.53 15.64 17.48
CA ASN A 483 19.86 16.89 18.18
C ASN A 483 18.65 17.72 18.60
N TRP A 484 17.51 17.57 17.92
CA TRP A 484 16.28 18.27 18.27
C TRP A 484 15.38 17.46 19.25
N TRP A 485 15.74 16.25 19.63
CA TRP A 485 14.91 15.40 20.50
C TRP A 485 14.52 16.07 21.83
N PRO A 486 15.38 16.81 22.54
CA PRO A 486 14.99 17.51 23.76
C PRO A 486 13.83 18.51 23.57
N TYR A 487 13.65 19.00 22.36
CA TYR A 487 12.61 19.97 21.97
C TYR A 487 11.38 19.31 21.33
N PHE A 488 11.46 18.04 20.96
CA PHE A 488 10.42 17.32 20.24
C PHE A 488 9.07 17.32 20.98
N LYS A 489 9.10 17.29 22.31
CA LYS A 489 7.91 17.38 23.17
C LYS A 489 7.03 18.62 22.90
N TYR A 490 7.59 19.71 22.43
CA TYR A 490 6.81 20.91 22.07
C TYR A 490 6.05 20.71 20.77
N TYR A 491 6.65 20.03 19.82
CA TYR A 491 6.01 19.66 18.57
C TYR A 491 4.89 18.62 18.78
N THR A 492 5.15 17.58 19.55
CA THR A 492 4.12 16.57 19.89
C THR A 492 2.95 17.16 20.68
N ALA A 493 3.22 18.10 21.60
CA ALA A 493 2.17 18.85 22.29
C ALA A 493 1.34 19.72 21.33
N TYR A 494 1.97 20.36 20.35
CA TYR A 494 1.28 21.09 19.30
C TYR A 494 0.38 20.16 18.48
N LYS A 495 0.89 19.03 18.00
CA LYS A 495 0.13 18.04 17.22
C LYS A 495 -1.04 17.49 18.03
N GLY A 496 -0.85 17.19 19.31
CA GLY A 496 -1.93 16.73 20.19
C GLY A 496 -3.06 17.75 20.34
N ARG A 497 -2.72 19.02 20.50
CA ARG A 497 -3.72 20.12 20.53
C ARG A 497 -4.49 20.25 19.22
N MET A 498 -3.79 20.19 18.10
CA MET A 498 -4.42 20.20 16.76
C MET A 498 -5.36 19.02 16.57
N ALA A 499 -4.91 17.80 16.88
CA ALA A 499 -5.71 16.59 16.75
C ALA A 499 -6.96 16.65 17.64
N SER A 500 -6.82 17.10 18.89
CA SER A 500 -7.94 17.28 19.82
C SER A 500 -9.00 18.25 19.26
N ALA A 501 -8.59 19.38 18.70
CA ALA A 501 -9.50 20.34 18.10
C ALA A 501 -10.18 19.77 16.83
N LEU A 502 -9.41 19.19 15.91
CA LEU A 502 -9.90 18.68 14.63
C LEU A 502 -10.86 17.50 14.78
N GLN A 503 -10.60 16.59 15.73
CA GLN A 503 -11.49 15.44 15.98
C GLN A 503 -12.81 15.84 16.67
N HIS A 504 -12.92 17.01 17.26
CA HIS A 504 -14.15 17.54 17.83
C HIS A 504 -14.90 18.48 16.89
N GLY A 505 -14.26 18.91 15.81
CA GLY A 505 -14.86 19.68 14.74
C GLY A 505 -15.67 18.83 13.76
N THR A 506 -16.39 19.49 12.88
CA THR A 506 -16.97 18.90 11.69
C THR A 506 -16.40 19.66 10.49
N MET A 507 -15.88 18.93 9.52
CA MET A 507 -15.42 19.56 8.29
C MET A 507 -16.60 20.24 7.61
N TYR A 508 -16.38 21.49 7.25
CA TYR A 508 -17.30 22.25 6.41
C TYR A 508 -16.79 22.28 4.97
N ALA A 509 -17.63 21.87 4.03
CA ALA A 509 -17.39 22.01 2.60
C ALA A 509 -18.73 22.21 1.89
N ASP A 510 -18.84 23.27 1.11
CA ASP A 510 -20.00 23.62 0.30
C ASP A 510 -19.81 23.31 -1.20
N ILE A 511 -18.62 22.84 -1.56
CA ILE A 511 -18.27 22.44 -2.93
C ILE A 511 -17.83 20.97 -2.92
N ALA A 512 -18.45 20.17 -3.77
CA ALA A 512 -18.03 18.81 -4.07
C ALA A 512 -17.36 18.77 -5.45
N ILE A 513 -16.23 18.07 -5.53
CA ILE A 513 -15.52 17.85 -6.80
C ILE A 513 -15.74 16.40 -7.21
N LEU A 514 -16.38 16.19 -8.34
CA LEU A 514 -16.51 14.84 -8.93
C LEU A 514 -15.19 14.46 -9.62
N HIS A 515 -14.62 13.34 -9.18
CA HIS A 515 -13.43 12.79 -9.82
C HIS A 515 -13.81 11.92 -11.02
N PRO A 516 -13.12 12.05 -12.19
CA PRO A 516 -13.46 11.31 -13.41
C PRO A 516 -12.95 9.86 -13.40
N ILE A 517 -13.30 9.08 -12.36
CA ILE A 517 -12.78 7.73 -12.16
C ILE A 517 -13.17 6.76 -13.29
N ALA A 518 -14.38 6.90 -13.82
CA ALA A 518 -14.84 6.05 -14.91
C ALA A 518 -14.00 6.27 -16.19
N ASP A 519 -13.70 7.52 -16.51
CA ASP A 519 -12.84 7.86 -17.66
C ASP A 519 -11.41 7.34 -17.46
N MET A 520 -10.89 7.44 -16.23
CA MET A 520 -9.56 6.92 -15.92
C MET A 520 -9.52 5.40 -16.06
N TRP A 521 -10.49 4.68 -15.52
CA TRP A 521 -10.55 3.22 -15.63
C TRP A 521 -10.72 2.75 -17.08
N SER A 522 -11.50 3.45 -17.89
CA SER A 522 -11.70 3.08 -19.28
C SER A 522 -10.47 3.33 -20.16
N THR A 523 -9.72 4.40 -19.90
CA THR A 523 -8.59 4.81 -20.76
C THR A 523 -7.24 4.33 -20.24
N LEU A 524 -6.98 4.46 -18.95
CA LEU A 524 -5.68 4.20 -18.33
C LEU A 524 -5.65 2.87 -17.55
N GLY A 525 -6.82 2.40 -17.13
CA GLY A 525 -6.93 1.27 -16.21
C GLY A 525 -6.45 1.61 -14.79
N MET A 526 -6.84 0.79 -13.84
CA MET A 526 -6.46 0.95 -12.43
C MET A 526 -4.97 0.64 -12.17
N GLN A 527 -4.32 -0.09 -13.09
CA GLN A 527 -2.90 -0.42 -13.02
C GLN A 527 -2.00 0.81 -13.20
N ASN A 528 -2.55 1.84 -13.84
CA ASN A 528 -1.88 3.11 -13.92
C ASN A 528 -2.24 3.91 -12.69
N GLU A 529 -1.32 4.04 -11.79
CA GLU A 529 -1.46 4.96 -10.69
C GLU A 529 -1.05 6.34 -11.16
N PRO A 530 -1.95 7.19 -11.52
CA PRO A 530 -1.67 8.54 -11.22
C PRO A 530 -2.75 9.11 -10.32
N PHE A 531 -2.34 9.78 -9.30
CA PHE A 531 -3.07 10.91 -8.81
C PHE A 531 -2.83 12.20 -9.66
N PRO A 532 -2.45 12.14 -10.97
CA PRO A 532 -2.04 13.33 -11.71
C PRO A 532 -3.22 14.20 -12.13
N ALA A 533 -4.39 13.63 -12.32
CA ALA A 533 -5.54 14.37 -12.82
C ALA A 533 -6.00 15.49 -11.88
N THR A 534 -5.67 15.38 -10.60
CA THR A 534 -6.07 16.34 -9.57
C THR A 534 -4.93 17.27 -9.12
N THR A 535 -3.69 17.01 -9.55
CA THR A 535 -2.54 17.89 -9.22
C THR A 535 -2.62 19.28 -9.84
N ASN A 536 -3.48 19.46 -10.84
CA ASN A 536 -3.68 20.75 -11.50
C ASN A 536 -4.78 21.61 -10.87
N VAL A 537 -5.49 21.11 -9.85
CA VAL A 537 -6.45 21.93 -9.12
C VAL A 537 -5.67 22.90 -8.25
N LYS A 538 -5.59 24.15 -8.67
CA LYS A 538 -5.02 25.22 -7.85
C LYS A 538 -5.98 25.52 -6.71
N TYR A 539 -5.64 25.10 -5.51
CA TYR A 539 -6.27 25.64 -4.32
C TYR A 539 -5.74 27.07 -4.10
N LYS A 540 -6.58 28.06 -4.28
CA LYS A 540 -6.33 29.40 -3.80
C LYS A 540 -6.82 29.53 -2.38
#